data_7ac9d77a2451c005b710ce7ab00faa45
#
_entry.id   7ac9d77a2451c005b710ce7ab00faa45
#
_cell.length_a   1.000
_cell.length_b   1.000
_cell.length_c   1.000
_cell.angle_alpha   90.00
_cell.angle_beta   90.00
_cell.angle_gamma   90.00
#
_symmetry.space_group_name_H-M   'P 1'
#
loop_
_entity.id
_entity.type
_entity.pdbx_description
1 polymer ?
#
loop_
_entity_poly.entity_id
_entity_poly.type
_entity_poly.pdbx_seq_one_letter_code
_entity_poly.pdbx_strand_id
1 'polypeptide(L)'
;MAVLAVAALPSRAFAYDDELTVGLELGWAGIPNSARLPVNGIDLGLTVGYGINDAWAVRGLGSFNLLFGDRRLRTGIVGAEALYLLDIVRFVPIFGFGVDALISGFDDRTRGDFAMHALLGVDFLISRRWLIGVDGRGFWVTTNGRSFLDALFFTVAARVGVRFGLH
;
A
#
# COMPACT_ATOMS: atom_id res chain seq x y z
N MET A 1 -34.88 22.95 26.78
CA MET A 1 -33.64 22.23 26.77
C MET A 1 -33.92 20.78 26.34
N ALA A 2 -33.58 20.42 25.09
CA ALA A 2 -33.72 19.04 24.60
C ALA A 2 -32.35 18.38 24.70
N VAL A 3 -32.24 17.37 25.56
CA VAL A 3 -31.06 16.53 25.70
C VAL A 3 -31.13 15.49 24.57
N LEU A 4 -30.27 15.62 23.57
CA LEU A 4 -30.05 14.56 22.56
C LEU A 4 -29.30 13.42 23.24
N ALA A 5 -30.01 12.37 23.63
CA ALA A 5 -29.42 11.09 24.00
C ALA A 5 -28.90 10.44 22.71
N VAL A 6 -27.61 10.57 22.46
CA VAL A 6 -26.90 9.76 21.47
C VAL A 6 -26.85 8.34 22.03
N ALA A 7 -27.75 7.49 21.55
CA ALA A 7 -27.70 6.07 21.82
C ALA A 7 -26.39 5.53 21.23
N ALA A 8 -25.41 5.29 22.08
CA ALA A 8 -24.23 4.52 21.75
C ALA A 8 -24.69 3.07 21.49
N LEU A 9 -24.97 2.74 20.24
CA LEU A 9 -25.05 1.35 19.81
C LEU A 9 -23.70 0.73 20.08
N PRO A 10 -23.61 -0.44 20.74
CA PRO A 10 -22.36 -1.14 20.88
C PRO A 10 -21.88 -1.50 19.47
N SER A 11 -21.01 -0.68 18.91
CA SER A 11 -20.25 -1.03 17.73
C SER A 11 -19.36 -2.20 18.15
N ARG A 12 -19.70 -3.40 17.72
CA ARG A 12 -18.72 -4.49 17.70
C ARG A 12 -17.58 -3.93 16.85
N ALA A 13 -16.45 -3.66 17.49
CA ALA A 13 -15.22 -3.34 16.81
C ALA A 13 -15.03 -4.41 15.71
N PHE A 14 -14.86 -3.98 14.47
CA PHE A 14 -14.51 -4.88 13.39
C PHE A 14 -13.00 -5.10 13.50
N ALA A 15 -12.61 -5.87 14.53
CA ALA A 15 -11.22 -6.16 14.81
C ALA A 15 -10.58 -6.85 13.59
N TYR A 16 -9.38 -6.43 13.24
CA TYR A 16 -8.50 -7.13 12.30
C TYR A 16 -7.83 -8.36 12.95
N ASP A 17 -8.17 -8.64 14.21
CA ASP A 17 -7.59 -9.70 15.01
C ASP A 17 -7.84 -11.07 14.38
N ASP A 18 -6.76 -11.84 14.15
CA ASP A 18 -6.79 -13.16 13.50
C ASP A 18 -7.49 -13.19 12.13
N GLU A 19 -7.41 -12.11 11.36
CA GLU A 19 -7.98 -12.04 10.01
C GLU A 19 -6.91 -12.01 8.93
N LEU A 20 -7.12 -12.82 7.89
CA LEU A 20 -6.39 -12.76 6.65
C LEU A 20 -7.09 -11.82 5.68
N THR A 21 -6.36 -10.90 5.07
CA THR A 21 -6.86 -9.99 4.04
C THR A 21 -6.11 -10.22 2.74
N VAL A 22 -6.84 -10.36 1.63
CA VAL A 22 -6.25 -10.38 0.28
C VAL A 22 -6.81 -9.21 -0.50
N GLY A 23 -5.95 -8.39 -1.09
CA GLY A 23 -6.32 -7.18 -1.80
C GLY A 23 -5.69 -7.06 -3.18
N LEU A 24 -6.42 -6.44 -4.10
CA LEU A 24 -5.92 -5.99 -5.40
C LEU A 24 -5.83 -4.47 -5.39
N GLU A 25 -4.75 -3.94 -5.93
CA GLU A 25 -4.46 -2.51 -6.00
C GLU A 25 -4.32 -2.06 -7.45
N LEU A 26 -4.89 -0.90 -7.76
CA LEU A 26 -4.71 -0.21 -9.03
C LEU A 26 -4.46 1.26 -8.73
N GLY A 27 -3.38 1.81 -9.28
CA GLY A 27 -2.98 3.15 -8.92
C GLY A 27 -2.09 3.85 -9.93
N TRP A 28 -1.55 4.94 -9.44
CA TRP A 28 -0.56 5.78 -10.10
C TRP A 28 0.80 5.56 -9.44
N ALA A 29 1.83 5.54 -10.26
CA ALA A 29 3.23 5.51 -9.84
C ALA A 29 3.97 6.72 -10.41
N GLY A 30 4.88 7.32 -9.64
CA GLY A 30 5.58 8.51 -10.09
C GLY A 30 6.94 8.73 -9.44
N ILE A 31 7.81 9.41 -10.20
CA ILE A 31 9.14 9.84 -9.77
C ILE A 31 9.14 11.38 -9.81
N PRO A 32 9.22 12.06 -8.65
CA PRO A 32 9.24 13.52 -8.65
C PRO A 32 10.56 14.05 -9.19
N ASN A 33 10.50 15.14 -9.97
CA ASN A 33 11.64 15.92 -10.44
C ASN A 33 12.70 15.17 -11.26
N SER A 34 12.35 14.11 -11.96
CA SER A 34 13.29 13.45 -12.84
C SER A 34 13.36 14.14 -14.20
N ALA A 35 14.55 14.66 -14.55
CA ALA A 35 14.81 15.23 -15.87
C ALA A 35 15.12 14.17 -16.94
N ARG A 36 15.28 12.90 -16.54
CA ARG A 36 15.79 11.82 -17.41
C ARG A 36 14.92 10.56 -17.43
N LEU A 37 13.99 10.44 -16.50
CA LEU A 37 13.16 9.25 -16.34
C LEU A 37 11.68 9.57 -16.55
N PRO A 38 10.87 8.58 -16.94
CA PRO A 38 9.42 8.74 -17.01
C PRO A 38 8.88 9.13 -15.62
N VAL A 39 8.08 10.19 -15.58
CA VAL A 39 7.62 10.81 -14.33
C VAL A 39 6.32 10.17 -13.83
N ASN A 40 5.51 9.58 -14.72
CA ASN A 40 4.17 9.08 -14.44
C ASN A 40 3.97 7.68 -15.00
N GLY A 41 3.20 6.89 -14.28
CA GLY A 41 2.89 5.52 -14.67
C GLY A 41 1.68 4.94 -13.96
N ILE A 42 1.42 3.67 -14.25
CA ILE A 42 0.38 2.85 -13.63
C ILE A 42 1.04 1.90 -12.65
N ASP A 43 0.39 1.71 -11.49
CA ASP A 43 0.71 0.71 -10.49
C ASP A 43 -0.39 -0.35 -10.44
N LEU A 44 0.02 -1.63 -10.47
CA LEU A 44 -0.84 -2.79 -10.29
C LEU A 44 -0.27 -3.63 -9.16
N GLY A 45 -1.06 -3.87 -8.10
CA GLY A 45 -0.58 -4.54 -6.91
C GLY A 45 -1.51 -5.66 -6.42
N LEU A 46 -0.88 -6.58 -5.70
CA LEU A 46 -1.52 -7.63 -4.90
C LEU A 46 -1.00 -7.52 -3.48
N THR A 47 -1.89 -7.60 -2.50
CA THR A 47 -1.53 -7.59 -1.09
C THR A 47 -2.11 -8.77 -0.35
N VAL A 48 -1.36 -9.29 0.63
CA VAL A 48 -1.82 -10.32 1.57
C VAL A 48 -1.44 -9.85 2.96
N GLY A 49 -2.45 -9.57 3.79
CA GLY A 49 -2.29 -9.05 5.15
C GLY A 49 -2.78 -10.03 6.20
N TYR A 50 -2.16 -9.99 7.36
CA TYR A 50 -2.60 -10.71 8.55
C TYR A 50 -2.67 -9.76 9.75
N GLY A 51 -3.84 -9.69 10.36
CA GLY A 51 -4.07 -8.91 11.58
C GLY A 51 -3.53 -9.64 12.81
N ILE A 52 -2.58 -9.02 13.50
CA ILE A 52 -1.96 -9.56 14.73
C ILE A 52 -2.86 -9.25 15.94
N ASN A 53 -3.47 -8.09 15.92
CA ASN A 53 -4.44 -7.62 16.91
C ASN A 53 -5.23 -6.42 16.34
N ASP A 54 -6.08 -5.80 17.15
CA ASP A 54 -6.93 -4.66 16.73
C ASP A 54 -6.17 -3.46 16.18
N ALA A 55 -4.88 -3.29 16.53
CA ALA A 55 -4.08 -2.13 16.17
C ALA A 55 -2.93 -2.45 15.20
N TRP A 56 -2.50 -3.71 15.09
CA TRP A 56 -1.32 -4.09 14.32
C TRP A 56 -1.61 -5.20 13.32
N ALA A 57 -1.11 -5.01 12.13
CA ALA A 57 -1.10 -6.03 11.08
C ALA A 57 0.26 -6.09 10.38
N VAL A 58 0.53 -7.21 9.73
CA VAL A 58 1.62 -7.35 8.77
C VAL A 58 1.03 -7.59 7.40
N ARG A 59 1.66 -7.05 6.35
CA ARG A 59 1.17 -7.20 4.98
C ARG A 59 2.33 -7.46 4.04
N GLY A 60 2.20 -8.50 3.20
CA GLY A 60 3.04 -8.71 2.03
C GLY A 60 2.49 -7.94 0.85
N LEU A 61 3.38 -7.37 0.05
CA LEU A 61 3.08 -6.59 -1.16
C LEU A 61 3.80 -7.19 -2.35
N GLY A 62 3.10 -7.35 -3.46
CA GLY A 62 3.69 -7.56 -4.78
C GLY A 62 3.08 -6.59 -5.76
N SER A 63 3.87 -5.73 -6.41
CA SER A 63 3.35 -4.79 -7.41
C SER A 63 4.20 -4.70 -8.66
N PHE A 64 3.56 -4.24 -9.72
CA PHE A 64 4.18 -3.97 -11.01
C PHE A 64 3.84 -2.56 -11.46
N ASN A 65 4.89 -1.77 -11.69
CA ASN A 65 4.80 -0.38 -12.12
C ASN A 65 5.26 -0.25 -13.57
N LEU A 66 4.47 0.44 -14.37
CA LEU A 66 4.79 0.79 -15.74
C LEU A 66 4.78 2.31 -15.88
N LEU A 67 5.97 2.91 -15.95
CA LEU A 67 6.12 4.35 -16.10
C LEU A 67 6.31 4.72 -17.57
N PHE A 68 5.61 5.77 -18.02
CA PHE A 68 5.54 6.23 -19.38
C PHE A 68 6.34 7.51 -19.56
N GLY A 69 7.08 7.61 -20.67
CA GLY A 69 7.86 8.75 -21.10
C GLY A 69 8.43 8.47 -22.48
N ASP A 70 9.49 9.18 -22.87
CA ASP A 70 10.22 8.91 -24.12
C ASP A 70 10.72 7.46 -24.18
N ARG A 71 10.99 6.89 -23.00
CA ARG A 71 11.33 5.49 -22.80
C ARG A 71 10.47 4.90 -21.68
N ARG A 72 10.25 3.58 -21.73
CA ARG A 72 9.43 2.87 -20.73
C ARG A 72 10.32 2.32 -19.63
N LEU A 73 9.97 2.62 -18.37
CA LEU A 73 10.56 2.01 -17.20
C LEU A 73 9.54 1.03 -16.59
N ARG A 74 9.98 -0.21 -16.38
CA ARG A 74 9.17 -1.26 -15.73
C ARG A 74 9.82 -1.58 -14.40
N THR A 75 9.02 -1.66 -13.33
CA THR A 75 9.52 -2.01 -12.00
C THR A 75 8.59 -3.00 -11.33
N GLY A 76 9.11 -4.18 -11.01
CA GLY A 76 8.48 -5.13 -10.09
C GLY A 76 8.93 -4.84 -8.67
N ILE A 77 8.00 -4.87 -7.72
CA ILE A 77 8.24 -4.64 -6.29
C ILE A 77 7.70 -5.84 -5.53
N VAL A 78 8.49 -6.37 -4.60
CA VAL A 78 8.05 -7.36 -3.62
C VAL A 78 8.53 -6.90 -2.25
N GLY A 79 7.61 -6.81 -1.29
CA GLY A 79 7.92 -6.25 0.01
C GLY A 79 7.07 -6.79 1.14
N ALA A 80 7.41 -6.33 2.33
CA ALA A 80 6.66 -6.59 3.56
C ALA A 80 6.51 -5.30 4.37
N GLU A 81 5.33 -5.11 4.96
CA GLU A 81 4.92 -3.92 5.69
C GLU A 81 4.46 -4.28 7.09
N ALA A 82 4.82 -3.46 8.07
CA ALA A 82 4.18 -3.40 9.37
C ALA A 82 3.17 -2.26 9.36
N LEU A 83 1.94 -2.53 9.74
CA LEU A 83 0.83 -1.58 9.69
C LEU A 83 0.30 -1.31 11.09
N TYR A 84 0.04 -0.04 11.37
CA TYR A 84 -0.71 0.41 12.51
C TYR A 84 -2.09 0.91 12.06
N LEU A 85 -3.13 0.33 12.64
CA LEU A 85 -4.53 0.52 12.26
C LEU A 85 -5.23 1.32 13.35
N LEU A 86 -5.95 2.39 12.96
CA LEU A 86 -6.83 3.11 13.86
C LEU A 86 -8.26 2.68 13.58
N ASP A 87 -8.72 1.63 14.27
CA ASP A 87 -10.09 1.12 14.14
C ASP A 87 -11.07 2.04 14.88
N ILE A 88 -11.60 3.05 14.17
CA ILE A 88 -12.50 4.03 14.76
C ILE A 88 -13.97 3.73 14.43
N VAL A 89 -14.31 2.93 13.46
CA VAL A 89 -15.66 2.44 13.11
C VAL A 89 -15.59 1.66 11.79
N ARG A 90 -16.03 2.25 10.67
CA ARG A 90 -15.95 1.69 9.31
C ARG A 90 -14.79 2.25 8.51
N PHE A 91 -14.25 3.37 8.97
CA PHE A 91 -13.05 4.00 8.41
C PHE A 91 -11.86 3.61 9.28
N VAL A 92 -10.88 3.00 8.67
CA VAL A 92 -9.66 2.54 9.34
C VAL A 92 -8.48 3.25 8.72
N PRO A 93 -8.03 4.38 9.30
CA PRO A 93 -6.76 4.99 8.93
C PRO A 93 -5.61 4.01 9.17
N ILE A 94 -4.67 3.97 8.23
CA ILE A 94 -3.55 3.04 8.21
C ILE A 94 -2.26 3.84 8.11
N PHE A 95 -1.32 3.51 8.98
CA PHE A 95 0.05 3.99 8.93
C PHE A 95 0.95 2.77 8.79
N GLY A 96 1.92 2.85 7.92
CA GLY A 96 2.79 1.69 7.70
C GLY A 96 4.21 2.07 7.38
N PHE A 97 5.07 1.10 7.59
CA PHE A 97 6.45 1.13 7.18
C PHE A 97 6.83 -0.24 6.64
N GLY A 98 7.63 -0.27 5.57
CA GLY A 98 8.01 -1.52 4.93
C GLY A 98 9.39 -1.50 4.30
N VAL A 99 9.79 -2.70 3.87
CA VAL A 99 11.04 -2.97 3.15
C VAL A 99 10.73 -3.74 1.89
N ASP A 100 11.43 -3.41 0.80
CA ASP A 100 11.13 -3.91 -0.52
C ASP A 100 12.38 -4.31 -1.29
N ALA A 101 12.23 -5.33 -2.13
CA ALA A 101 13.12 -5.64 -3.22
C ALA A 101 12.48 -5.16 -4.53
N LEU A 102 13.23 -4.42 -5.33
CA LEU A 102 12.80 -3.87 -6.61
C LEU A 102 13.59 -4.50 -7.73
N ILE A 103 12.90 -4.84 -8.83
CA ILE A 103 13.52 -5.27 -10.07
C ILE A 103 13.06 -4.31 -11.15
N SER A 104 13.96 -3.45 -11.60
CA SER A 104 13.68 -2.44 -12.61
C SER A 104 14.30 -2.79 -13.95
N GLY A 105 13.51 -2.65 -15.02
CA GLY A 105 13.95 -2.83 -16.40
C GLY A 105 13.83 -1.52 -17.17
N PHE A 106 14.95 -1.06 -17.73
CA PHE A 106 15.03 0.14 -18.55
C PHE A 106 15.85 -0.16 -19.81
N ASP A 107 15.25 0.00 -20.98
CA ASP A 107 15.78 -0.51 -22.26
C ASP A 107 16.09 -2.03 -22.14
N ASP A 108 17.29 -2.47 -22.53
CA ASP A 108 17.73 -3.87 -22.45
C ASP A 108 18.47 -4.21 -21.13
N ARG A 109 18.38 -3.32 -20.13
CA ARG A 109 19.08 -3.50 -18.86
C ARG A 109 18.09 -3.79 -17.73
N THR A 110 18.40 -4.77 -16.92
CA THR A 110 17.65 -5.11 -15.70
C THR A 110 18.52 -4.88 -14.49
N ARG A 111 17.92 -4.39 -13.42
CA ARG A 111 18.62 -4.12 -12.16
C ARG A 111 17.76 -4.44 -10.95
N GLY A 112 18.41 -4.99 -9.92
CA GLY A 112 17.81 -5.19 -8.60
C GLY A 112 18.27 -4.09 -7.63
N ASP A 113 17.34 -3.59 -6.85
CA ASP A 113 17.53 -2.55 -5.85
C ASP A 113 16.75 -2.91 -4.57
N PHE A 114 17.12 -2.28 -3.43
CA PHE A 114 16.34 -2.35 -2.20
C PHE A 114 15.77 -0.97 -1.89
N ALA A 115 14.58 -0.95 -1.29
CA ALA A 115 13.95 0.26 -0.80
C ALA A 115 13.36 0.05 0.59
N MET A 116 13.15 1.16 1.26
CA MET A 116 12.27 1.27 2.42
C MET A 116 11.12 2.18 2.02
N HIS A 117 9.94 1.97 2.57
CA HIS A 117 8.83 2.87 2.31
C HIS A 117 8.04 3.20 3.57
N ALA A 118 7.43 4.38 3.58
CA ALA A 118 6.36 4.74 4.49
C ALA A 118 5.02 4.70 3.73
N LEU A 119 3.97 4.31 4.44
CA LEU A 119 2.61 4.20 3.93
C LEU A 119 1.66 5.02 4.77
N LEU A 120 0.76 5.71 4.08
CA LEU A 120 -0.45 6.30 4.64
C LEU A 120 -1.63 5.80 3.82
N GLY A 121 -2.68 5.36 4.50
CA GLY A 121 -3.86 4.86 3.81
C GLY A 121 -5.12 4.96 4.66
N VAL A 122 -6.22 4.61 4.04
CA VAL A 122 -7.50 4.47 4.71
C VAL A 122 -8.28 3.33 4.07
N ASP A 123 -8.84 2.45 4.91
CA ASP A 123 -9.78 1.43 4.50
C ASP A 123 -11.20 1.83 4.91
N PHE A 124 -12.15 1.52 4.05
CA PHE A 124 -13.56 1.57 4.31
C PHE A 124 -14.16 0.17 4.25
N LEU A 125 -14.71 -0.28 5.37
CA LEU A 125 -15.33 -1.60 5.50
C LEU A 125 -16.75 -1.56 4.94
N ILE A 126 -16.94 -2.05 3.71
CA ILE A 126 -18.26 -2.16 3.05
C ILE A 126 -19.10 -3.20 3.77
N SER A 127 -18.48 -4.32 4.16
CA SER A 127 -19.10 -5.42 4.87
C SER A 127 -18.07 -6.13 5.76
N ARG A 128 -18.51 -7.20 6.44
CA ARG A 128 -17.58 -8.05 7.21
C ARG A 128 -16.48 -8.71 6.36
N ARG A 129 -16.72 -8.86 5.05
CA ARG A 129 -15.80 -9.56 4.13
C ARG A 129 -15.14 -8.64 3.12
N TRP A 130 -15.73 -7.49 2.80
CA TRP A 130 -15.27 -6.63 1.74
C TRP A 130 -14.82 -5.28 2.27
N LEU A 131 -13.68 -4.85 1.79
CA LEU A 131 -13.16 -3.51 2.02
C LEU A 131 -12.76 -2.84 0.70
N ILE A 132 -12.82 -1.51 0.69
CA ILE A 132 -12.16 -0.67 -0.29
C ILE A 132 -11.24 0.28 0.44
N GLY A 133 -10.13 0.65 -0.16
CA GLY A 133 -9.18 1.54 0.45
C GLY A 133 -8.40 2.36 -0.55
N VAL A 134 -7.64 3.30 -0.03
CA VAL A 134 -6.67 4.09 -0.77
C VAL A 134 -5.38 4.10 0.03
N ASP A 135 -4.27 3.76 -0.62
CA ASP A 135 -2.93 3.77 -0.05
C ASP A 135 -2.02 4.73 -0.82
N GLY A 136 -1.24 5.50 -0.10
CA GLY A 136 -0.12 6.27 -0.62
C GLY A 136 1.19 5.73 -0.04
N ARG A 137 2.18 5.39 -0.88
CA ARG A 137 3.50 4.92 -0.45
C ARG A 137 4.58 5.83 -0.99
N GLY A 138 5.53 6.18 -0.12
CA GLY A 138 6.76 6.87 -0.50
C GLY A 138 7.94 5.93 -0.30
N PHE A 139 8.65 5.62 -1.37
CA PHE A 139 9.78 4.70 -1.37
C PHE A 139 11.10 5.47 -1.39
N TRP A 140 12.02 5.07 -0.53
CA TRP A 140 13.42 5.50 -0.51
C TRP A 140 14.29 4.37 -1.02
N VAL A 141 14.83 4.54 -2.22
CA VAL A 141 15.72 3.55 -2.84
C VAL A 141 17.12 3.71 -2.28
N THR A 142 17.63 2.64 -1.64
CA THR A 142 18.86 2.69 -0.83
C THR A 142 20.13 2.31 -1.60
N THR A 143 20.05 2.04 -2.89
CA THR A 143 21.20 1.55 -3.66
C THR A 143 22.13 2.67 -4.12
N ASN A 144 23.42 2.40 -3.98
CA ASN A 144 24.60 3.24 -4.22
C ASN A 144 24.66 3.95 -5.59
N GLY A 145 23.78 4.96 -5.83
CA GLY A 145 23.93 5.92 -6.94
C GLY A 145 23.84 5.36 -8.36
N ARG A 146 23.44 4.09 -8.53
CA ARG A 146 23.33 3.39 -9.82
C ARG A 146 21.94 2.85 -10.12
N SER A 147 20.91 3.18 -9.31
CA SER A 147 19.53 2.78 -9.57
C SER A 147 19.00 3.43 -10.85
N PHE A 148 18.07 2.75 -11.54
CA PHE A 148 17.25 3.37 -12.58
C PHE A 148 16.15 4.25 -11.98
N LEU A 149 15.81 4.05 -10.70
CA LEU A 149 14.90 4.90 -9.95
C LEU A 149 15.70 6.00 -9.25
N ASP A 150 15.15 7.20 -9.20
CA ASP A 150 15.67 8.25 -8.33
C ASP A 150 15.51 7.82 -6.86
N ALA A 151 16.18 8.53 -5.96
CA ALA A 151 16.16 8.21 -4.53
C ALA A 151 14.75 8.20 -3.93
N LEU A 152 13.78 8.88 -4.56
CA LEU A 152 12.39 8.94 -4.17
C LEU A 152 11.47 8.48 -5.30
N PHE A 153 10.54 7.60 -4.96
CA PHE A 153 9.52 7.06 -5.83
C PHE A 153 8.21 7.00 -5.04
N PHE A 154 7.07 7.28 -5.67
CA PHE A 154 5.77 7.33 -5.01
C PHE A 154 4.74 6.49 -5.75
N THR A 155 3.84 5.86 -4.99
CA THR A 155 2.61 5.25 -5.52
C THR A 155 1.40 5.76 -4.75
N VAL A 156 0.27 5.88 -5.47
CA VAL A 156 -1.05 6.11 -4.87
C VAL A 156 -2.00 5.14 -5.54
N ALA A 157 -2.59 4.24 -4.78
CA ALA A 157 -3.43 3.17 -5.32
C ALA A 157 -4.77 3.07 -4.59
N ALA A 158 -5.82 2.78 -5.34
CA ALA A 158 -7.08 2.29 -4.82
C ALA A 158 -6.98 0.77 -4.63
N ARG A 159 -7.55 0.28 -3.53
CA ARG A 159 -7.53 -1.14 -3.17
C ARG A 159 -8.95 -1.68 -3.00
N VAL A 160 -9.18 -2.91 -3.48
CA VAL A 160 -10.33 -3.73 -3.13
C VAL A 160 -9.82 -4.98 -2.45
N GLY A 161 -10.36 -5.31 -1.28
CA GLY A 161 -9.89 -6.43 -0.48
C GLY A 161 -11.02 -7.33 0.04
N VAL A 162 -10.66 -8.59 0.26
CA VAL A 162 -11.52 -9.59 0.90
C VAL A 162 -10.85 -10.07 2.17
N ARG A 163 -11.65 -10.14 3.24
CA ARG A 163 -11.24 -10.57 4.58
C ARG A 163 -11.75 -11.97 4.88
N PHE A 164 -10.92 -12.77 5.50
CA PHE A 164 -11.20 -14.14 5.91
C PHE A 164 -10.88 -14.27 7.40
N GLY A 165 -11.88 -14.49 8.24
CA GLY A 165 -11.67 -14.85 9.64
C GLY A 165 -11.12 -16.27 9.73
N LEU A 166 -10.10 -16.48 10.56
CA LEU A 166 -9.45 -17.77 10.77
C LEU A 166 -10.03 -18.55 11.98
N HIS A 167 -11.27 -18.21 12.41
CA HIS A 167 -11.96 -18.84 13.54
C HIS A 167 -12.64 -20.16 13.16
#